data_d72f0f46de3ddccd8e1c557f1415e61d
#
_entry.id   d72f0f46de3ddccd8e1c557f1415e61d
#
_cell.length_a   1.000
_cell.length_b   1.000
_cell.length_c   1.000
_cell.angle_alpha   90.00
_cell.angle_beta   90.00
_cell.angle_gamma   90.00
#
_symmetry.space_group_name_H-M   'P 1'
#
loop_
_entity.id
_entity.type
_entity.pdbx_description
1 polymer ?
#
loop_
_entity_poly.entity_id
_entity_poly.type
_entity_poly.pdbx_seq_one_letter_code
_entity_poly.pdbx_strand_id
1 'polypeptide(L)'
;MTRPQNLQRLPCARRPAPFIELQQLLPSKIAAISPFVDRLMHFLKMLMKKLSDVDGDEVDIQIALGEALANAVVHGNRENPHKCVYVTCRFSIDGEIFLTIRDEGEGFDSRAIPDPTDRHNRLLPNGRGIYLMRALMDEVCFEENGKVVHMRKRLEAT
;
A
#
# COMPACT_ATOMS: atom_id res chain seq x y z
N MET A 1 -7.84 -12.48 24.55
CA MET A 1 -7.94 -11.63 23.33
C MET A 1 -7.05 -10.41 23.50
N THR A 2 -5.84 -10.50 23.05
CA THR A 2 -4.84 -9.44 23.17
C THR A 2 -4.90 -8.57 21.91
N ARG A 3 -5.28 -7.31 22.07
CA ARG A 3 -5.20 -6.29 21.00
C ARG A 3 -3.73 -6.15 20.60
N PRO A 4 -3.38 -6.08 19.32
CA PRO A 4 -2.02 -5.76 18.91
C PRO A 4 -1.72 -4.30 19.28
N GLN A 5 -0.90 -4.13 20.30
CA GLN A 5 -0.36 -2.83 20.75
C GLN A 5 0.86 -2.48 19.89
N ASN A 6 0.70 -2.08 18.64
CA ASN A 6 1.82 -1.48 17.92
C ASN A 6 1.39 -0.58 16.75
N LEU A 7 0.47 0.36 17.06
CA LEU A 7 0.08 1.43 16.14
C LEU A 7 0.81 2.76 16.42
N GLN A 8 1.91 2.74 17.21
CA GLN A 8 2.49 3.96 17.78
C GLN A 8 3.80 4.44 17.18
N ARG A 9 4.23 3.99 16.00
CA ARG A 9 5.41 4.58 15.37
C ARG A 9 5.22 4.86 13.88
N LEU A 10 4.25 5.71 13.56
CA LEU A 10 4.39 6.57 12.39
C LEU A 10 5.18 7.80 12.83
N PRO A 11 6.27 8.18 12.14
CA PRO A 11 7.02 9.36 12.49
C PRO A 11 6.27 10.61 12.03
N CYS A 12 5.27 11.02 12.80
CA CYS A 12 4.83 12.42 12.82
C CYS A 12 3.90 12.66 14.00
N ALA A 13 4.36 13.42 14.98
CA ALA A 13 3.63 13.80 16.19
C ALA A 13 2.58 14.89 15.90
N ARG A 14 1.62 14.60 15.00
CA ARG A 14 0.37 15.37 14.90
C ARG A 14 -0.74 14.50 15.44
N ARG A 15 -1.65 15.09 16.25
CA ARG A 15 -2.89 14.40 16.61
C ARG A 15 -3.52 13.88 15.33
N PRO A 16 -3.84 12.59 15.25
CA PRO A 16 -4.41 12.04 14.04
C PRO A 16 -5.73 12.78 13.78
N ALA A 17 -5.84 13.37 12.58
CA ALA A 17 -7.10 13.89 12.11
C ALA A 17 -8.15 12.75 12.10
N PRO A 18 -9.43 13.04 12.25
CA PRO A 18 -10.48 12.05 12.05
C PRO A 18 -10.31 11.36 10.72
N PHE A 19 -10.43 10.03 10.71
CA PHE A 19 -10.26 9.22 9.50
C PHE A 19 -11.36 8.18 9.37
N ILE A 20 -11.59 7.76 8.13
CA ILE A 20 -12.39 6.59 7.79
C ILE A 20 -11.41 5.44 7.55
N GLU A 21 -11.63 4.30 8.17
CA GLU A 21 -10.82 3.10 7.99
C GLU A 21 -11.64 1.99 7.33
N LEU A 22 -11.05 1.37 6.33
CA LEU A 22 -11.54 0.18 5.66
C LEU A 22 -10.50 -0.93 5.80
N GLN A 23 -10.93 -2.09 6.28
CA GLN A 23 -10.11 -3.29 6.34
C GLN A 23 -10.70 -4.36 5.42
N GLN A 24 -9.85 -4.98 4.60
CA GLN A 24 -10.24 -5.98 3.62
C GLN A 24 -9.24 -7.13 3.59
N LEU A 25 -9.73 -8.31 3.22
CA LEU A 25 -8.92 -9.48 2.93
C LEU A 25 -8.92 -9.74 1.42
N LEU A 26 -7.74 -9.99 0.87
CA LEU A 26 -7.56 -10.41 -0.51
C LEU A 26 -7.03 -11.84 -0.53
N PRO A 27 -7.68 -12.78 -1.24
CA PRO A 27 -7.11 -14.11 -1.45
C PRO A 27 -5.83 -14.01 -2.27
N SER A 28 -4.85 -14.89 -1.99
CA SER A 28 -3.53 -14.89 -2.64
C SER A 28 -3.61 -15.41 -4.08
N LYS A 29 -4.34 -14.71 -4.92
CA LYS A 29 -4.51 -15.01 -6.35
C LYS A 29 -4.28 -13.75 -7.18
N ILE A 30 -3.46 -13.85 -8.22
CA ILE A 30 -3.20 -12.71 -9.13
C ILE A 30 -4.50 -12.17 -9.72
N ALA A 31 -5.42 -13.06 -10.15
CA ALA A 31 -6.69 -12.66 -10.73
C ALA A 31 -7.62 -11.87 -9.78
N ALA A 32 -7.36 -11.90 -8.47
CA ALA A 32 -8.13 -11.14 -7.49
C ALA A 32 -7.66 -9.69 -7.35
N ILE A 33 -6.45 -9.35 -7.81
CA ILE A 33 -5.83 -8.04 -7.59
C ILE A 33 -6.60 -6.94 -8.32
N SER A 34 -6.76 -7.04 -9.64
CA SER A 34 -7.41 -5.98 -10.44
C SER A 34 -8.84 -5.67 -9.97
N PRO A 35 -9.74 -6.65 -9.78
CA PRO A 35 -11.08 -6.36 -9.27
C PRO A 35 -11.09 -5.74 -7.89
N PHE A 36 -10.12 -6.09 -7.04
CA PHE A 36 -9.98 -5.50 -5.71
C PHE A 36 -9.53 -4.04 -5.80
N VAL A 37 -8.50 -3.75 -6.60
CA VAL A 37 -8.01 -2.39 -6.83
C VAL A 37 -9.14 -1.51 -7.36
N ASP A 38 -9.88 -1.97 -8.36
CA ASP A 38 -10.99 -1.22 -8.95
C ASP A 38 -12.06 -0.86 -7.91
N ARG A 39 -12.45 -1.81 -7.05
CA ARG A 39 -13.43 -1.55 -5.98
C ARG A 39 -12.93 -0.57 -4.94
N LEU A 40 -11.67 -0.73 -4.49
CA LEU A 40 -11.09 0.17 -3.49
C LEU A 40 -10.92 1.58 -4.05
N MET A 41 -10.46 1.70 -5.30
CA MET A 41 -10.33 3.00 -5.96
C MET A 41 -11.68 3.68 -6.17
N HIS A 42 -12.71 2.93 -6.54
CA HIS A 42 -14.07 3.49 -6.64
C HIS A 42 -14.55 4.05 -5.29
N PHE A 43 -14.32 3.32 -4.21
CA PHE A 43 -14.67 3.77 -2.85
C PHE A 43 -13.87 5.02 -2.45
N LEU A 44 -12.55 5.03 -2.69
CA LEU A 44 -11.70 6.19 -2.40
C LEU A 44 -12.14 7.43 -3.18
N LYS A 45 -12.45 7.29 -4.47
CA LYS A 45 -12.98 8.40 -5.30
C LYS A 45 -14.26 9.00 -4.73
N MET A 46 -15.17 8.15 -4.26
CA MET A 46 -16.39 8.64 -3.61
C MET A 46 -16.09 9.42 -2.33
N LEU A 47 -15.15 8.96 -1.52
CA LEU A 47 -14.74 9.66 -0.30
C LEU A 47 -14.05 10.98 -0.61
N MET A 48 -13.12 10.98 -1.55
CA MET A 48 -12.38 12.17 -1.98
C MET A 48 -13.35 13.26 -2.44
N LYS A 49 -14.30 12.92 -3.30
CA LYS A 49 -15.31 13.84 -3.80
C LYS A 49 -16.24 14.39 -2.70
N LYS A 50 -16.56 13.56 -1.69
CA LYS A 50 -17.48 13.96 -0.61
C LYS A 50 -16.82 14.79 0.48
N LEU A 51 -15.56 14.54 0.78
CA LEU A 51 -14.92 15.04 1.99
C LEU A 51 -13.92 16.16 1.74
N SER A 52 -13.32 16.25 0.55
CA SER A 52 -12.20 17.16 0.34
C SER A 52 -12.17 17.90 -0.99
N ASP A 53 -13.09 17.66 -1.90
CA ASP A 53 -13.11 18.29 -3.24
C ASP A 53 -11.72 18.25 -3.94
N VAL A 54 -11.03 17.11 -3.77
CA VAL A 54 -9.66 16.89 -4.25
C VAL A 54 -9.72 16.02 -5.49
N ASP A 55 -9.13 16.50 -6.57
CA ASP A 55 -8.89 15.75 -7.80
C ASP A 55 -7.39 15.54 -8.00
N GLY A 56 -6.99 14.41 -8.50
CA GLY A 56 -5.60 14.10 -8.83
C GLY A 56 -5.09 12.86 -8.11
N ASP A 57 -3.87 12.46 -8.35
CA ASP A 57 -3.15 11.36 -7.68
C ASP A 57 -3.81 9.97 -7.66
N GLU A 58 -5.02 9.82 -8.22
CA GLU A 58 -5.75 8.54 -8.25
C GLU A 58 -4.96 7.46 -8.98
N VAL A 59 -4.35 7.82 -10.10
CA VAL A 59 -3.55 6.91 -10.92
C VAL A 59 -2.31 6.45 -10.17
N ASP A 60 -1.67 7.37 -9.46
CA ASP A 60 -0.49 7.09 -8.64
C ASP A 60 -0.82 6.09 -7.53
N ILE A 61 -1.92 6.33 -6.82
CA ILE A 61 -2.41 5.45 -5.76
C ILE A 61 -2.78 4.08 -6.33
N GLN A 62 -3.47 4.06 -7.46
CA GLN A 62 -3.88 2.82 -8.12
C GLN A 62 -2.68 1.96 -8.52
N ILE A 63 -1.66 2.56 -9.12
CA ILE A 63 -0.43 1.86 -9.53
C ILE A 63 0.32 1.36 -8.29
N ALA A 64 0.56 2.23 -7.30
CA ALA A 64 1.27 1.86 -6.09
C ALA A 64 0.57 0.72 -5.31
N LEU A 65 -0.75 0.79 -5.20
CA LEU A 65 -1.57 -0.27 -4.59
C LEU A 65 -1.44 -1.58 -5.36
N GLY A 66 -1.54 -1.54 -6.68
CA GLY A 66 -1.39 -2.71 -7.55
C GLY A 66 -0.03 -3.39 -7.37
N GLU A 67 1.05 -2.62 -7.33
CA GLU A 67 2.41 -3.11 -7.11
C GLU A 67 2.58 -3.73 -5.72
N ALA A 68 2.05 -3.09 -4.68
CA ALA A 68 2.11 -3.61 -3.32
C ALA A 68 1.34 -4.93 -3.17
N LEU A 69 0.16 -5.03 -3.79
CA LEU A 69 -0.64 -6.27 -3.79
C LEU A 69 0.01 -7.38 -4.61
N ALA A 70 0.60 -7.06 -5.76
CA ALA A 70 1.34 -8.02 -6.56
C ALA A 70 2.54 -8.58 -5.77
N ASN A 71 3.29 -7.73 -5.08
CA ASN A 71 4.37 -8.17 -4.22
C ASN A 71 3.89 -9.08 -3.09
N ALA A 72 2.81 -8.73 -2.42
CA ALA A 72 2.25 -9.53 -1.33
C ALA A 72 1.72 -10.89 -1.81
N VAL A 73 1.00 -10.93 -2.92
CA VAL A 73 0.42 -12.16 -3.49
C VAL A 73 1.49 -13.07 -4.08
N VAL A 74 2.34 -12.53 -4.95
CA VAL A 74 3.29 -13.33 -5.75
C VAL A 74 4.54 -13.65 -4.97
N HIS A 75 5.18 -12.64 -4.38
CA HIS A 75 6.47 -12.81 -3.71
C HIS A 75 6.32 -13.14 -2.23
N GLY A 76 5.36 -12.52 -1.52
CA GLY A 76 5.08 -12.79 -0.12
C GLY A 76 4.43 -14.16 0.08
N ASN A 77 3.18 -14.27 -0.31
CA ASN A 77 2.38 -15.48 -0.12
C ASN A 77 2.62 -16.59 -1.15
N ARG A 78 3.35 -16.30 -2.25
CA ARG A 78 3.64 -17.24 -3.34
C ARG A 78 2.38 -17.90 -3.92
N GLU A 79 1.34 -17.10 -4.08
CA GLU A 79 0.02 -17.53 -4.56
C GLU A 79 -0.58 -18.71 -3.78
N ASN A 80 -0.19 -18.87 -2.51
CA ASN A 80 -0.70 -19.95 -1.67
C ASN A 80 -2.20 -19.75 -1.38
N PRO A 81 -3.09 -20.69 -1.79
CA PRO A 81 -4.54 -20.52 -1.62
C PRO A 81 -5.01 -20.54 -0.16
N HIS A 82 -4.14 -20.96 0.76
CA HIS A 82 -4.43 -20.95 2.20
C HIS A 82 -4.00 -19.68 2.91
N LYS A 83 -3.41 -18.71 2.18
CA LYS A 83 -2.96 -17.42 2.70
C LYS A 83 -3.78 -16.30 2.12
N CYS A 84 -3.88 -15.22 2.89
CA CYS A 84 -4.53 -13.99 2.49
C CYS A 84 -3.57 -12.79 2.58
N VAL A 85 -3.91 -11.73 1.89
CA VAL A 85 -3.31 -10.41 2.03
C VAL A 85 -4.28 -9.54 2.80
N TYR A 86 -3.80 -8.91 3.87
CA TYR A 86 -4.56 -7.98 4.69
C TYR A 86 -4.33 -6.57 4.17
N VAL A 87 -5.39 -5.87 3.86
CA VAL A 87 -5.33 -4.50 3.35
C VAL A 87 -6.09 -3.59 4.29
N THR A 88 -5.41 -2.57 4.80
CA THR A 88 -6.02 -1.48 5.56
C THR A 88 -5.87 -0.19 4.77
N CYS A 89 -6.97 0.49 4.54
CA CYS A 89 -6.99 1.80 3.93
C CYS A 89 -7.58 2.80 4.91
N ARG A 90 -6.87 3.89 5.17
CA ARG A 90 -7.35 5.02 5.97
C ARG A 90 -7.39 6.27 5.10
N PHE A 91 -8.49 6.96 5.17
CA PHE A 91 -8.66 8.26 4.54
C PHE A 91 -8.94 9.30 5.62
N SER A 92 -8.05 10.29 5.76
CA SER A 92 -8.25 11.37 6.72
C SER A 92 -9.05 12.52 6.09
N ILE A 93 -9.76 13.26 6.93
CA ILE A 93 -10.50 14.45 6.48
C ILE A 93 -9.58 15.56 5.96
N ASP A 94 -8.29 15.51 6.29
CA ASP A 94 -7.27 16.44 5.80
C ASP A 94 -6.73 16.06 4.41
N GLY A 95 -7.33 15.03 3.76
CA GLY A 95 -6.95 14.58 2.44
C GLY A 95 -5.70 13.69 2.41
N GLU A 96 -5.38 12.97 3.47
CA GLU A 96 -4.30 11.98 3.48
C GLU A 96 -4.86 10.56 3.33
N ILE A 97 -4.21 9.76 2.50
CA ILE A 97 -4.47 8.34 2.32
C ILE A 97 -3.31 7.56 2.90
N PHE A 98 -3.64 6.57 3.74
CA PHE A 98 -2.71 5.61 4.29
C PHE A 98 -3.15 4.21 3.86
N LEU A 99 -2.24 3.49 3.21
CA LEU A 99 -2.42 2.11 2.80
C LEU A 99 -1.45 1.24 3.58
N THR A 100 -1.96 0.17 4.16
CA THR A 100 -1.14 -0.87 4.79
C THR A 100 -1.49 -2.20 4.16
N ILE A 101 -0.49 -2.87 3.59
CA ILE A 101 -0.63 -4.18 2.98
C ILE A 101 0.28 -5.15 3.72
N ARG A 102 -0.30 -6.26 4.20
CA ARG A 102 0.40 -7.31 4.94
C ARG A 102 0.19 -8.67 4.26
N ASP A 103 1.26 -9.38 4.01
CA ASP A 103 1.22 -10.79 3.62
C ASP A 103 1.57 -11.74 4.78
N GLU A 104 1.34 -13.03 4.55
CA GLU A 104 1.63 -14.12 5.50
C GLU A 104 2.85 -14.94 5.06
N GLY A 105 3.73 -14.35 4.26
CA GLY A 105 4.95 -14.98 3.78
C GLY A 105 6.10 -14.96 4.77
N GLU A 106 7.29 -15.27 4.28
CA GLU A 106 8.51 -15.27 5.09
C GLU A 106 9.18 -13.89 5.16
N GLY A 107 8.77 -12.96 4.30
CA GLY A 107 9.37 -11.64 4.17
C GLY A 107 10.60 -11.62 3.26
N PHE A 108 11.16 -10.42 3.11
CA PHE A 108 12.39 -10.16 2.36
C PHE A 108 13.12 -8.95 2.97
N ASP A 109 14.42 -8.86 2.74
CA ASP A 109 15.18 -7.67 3.15
C ASP A 109 14.97 -6.54 2.12
N SER A 110 14.13 -5.57 2.46
CA SER A 110 13.84 -4.42 1.61
C SER A 110 15.06 -3.52 1.36
N ARG A 111 16.12 -3.65 2.17
CA ARG A 111 17.38 -2.91 2.01
C ARG A 111 18.27 -3.54 0.95
N ALA A 112 18.09 -4.83 0.69
CA ALA A 112 18.85 -5.58 -0.32
C ALA A 112 18.31 -5.41 -1.75
N ILE A 113 17.25 -4.59 -1.93
CA ILE A 113 16.66 -4.35 -3.25
C ILE A 113 17.56 -3.41 -4.03
N PRO A 114 18.10 -3.84 -5.18
CA PRO A 114 18.94 -3.00 -6.01
C PRO A 114 18.17 -1.76 -6.50
N ASP A 115 18.85 -0.63 -6.57
CA ASP A 115 18.29 0.58 -7.17
C ASP A 115 18.03 0.35 -8.66
N PRO A 116 16.78 0.37 -9.15
CA PRO A 116 16.47 0.13 -10.56
C PRO A 116 16.91 1.28 -11.48
N THR A 117 17.29 2.43 -10.91
CA THR A 117 17.84 3.55 -11.69
C THR A 117 19.30 3.30 -12.09
N ASP A 118 19.99 2.40 -11.38
CA ASP A 118 21.29 1.93 -11.80
C ASP A 118 21.16 1.13 -13.10
N ARG A 119 22.00 1.48 -14.09
CA ARG A 119 22.02 0.85 -15.43
C ARG A 119 22.13 -0.68 -15.38
N HIS A 120 22.83 -1.23 -14.39
CA HIS A 120 23.00 -2.67 -14.19
C HIS A 120 21.76 -3.37 -13.63
N ASN A 121 20.86 -2.63 -12.98
CA ASN A 121 19.68 -3.17 -12.29
C ASN A 121 18.37 -3.00 -13.07
N ARG A 122 18.38 -2.29 -14.20
CA ARG A 122 17.17 -2.00 -15.02
C ARG A 122 16.44 -3.24 -15.53
N LEU A 123 17.12 -4.37 -15.57
CA LEU A 123 16.57 -5.63 -16.08
C LEU A 123 16.07 -6.58 -14.98
N LEU A 124 16.23 -6.22 -13.69
CA LEU A 124 15.80 -7.06 -12.59
C LEU A 124 14.28 -6.86 -12.35
N PRO A 125 13.46 -7.90 -12.50
CA PRO A 125 12.00 -7.77 -12.38
C PRO A 125 11.54 -7.40 -10.96
N ASN A 126 12.33 -7.69 -9.93
CA ASN A 126 11.91 -7.62 -8.53
C ASN A 126 12.11 -6.24 -7.87
N GLY A 127 12.67 -5.25 -8.54
CA GLY A 127 12.91 -3.91 -7.97
C GLY A 127 11.96 -2.83 -8.47
N ARG A 128 11.31 -3.06 -9.60
CA ARG A 128 10.50 -2.03 -10.28
C ARG A 128 9.26 -1.64 -9.48
N GLY A 129 8.57 -2.60 -8.88
CA GLY A 129 7.36 -2.34 -8.10
C GLY A 129 7.63 -1.44 -6.89
N ILE A 130 8.71 -1.72 -6.15
CA ILE A 130 9.12 -0.91 -5.00
C ILE A 130 9.57 0.48 -5.43
N TYR A 131 10.30 0.57 -6.54
CA TYR A 131 10.66 1.87 -7.11
C TYR A 131 9.43 2.69 -7.49
N LEU A 132 8.44 2.08 -8.17
CA LEU A 132 7.19 2.75 -8.53
C LEU A 132 6.42 3.21 -7.29
N MET A 133 6.28 2.36 -6.27
CA MET A 133 5.65 2.77 -5.01
C MET A 133 6.34 4.00 -4.42
N ARG A 134 7.67 4.01 -4.34
CA ARG A 134 8.45 5.15 -3.81
C ARG A 134 8.39 6.39 -4.68
N ALA A 135 8.26 6.25 -5.99
CA ALA A 135 8.15 7.38 -6.92
C ALA A 135 6.76 8.03 -6.89
N LEU A 136 5.73 7.25 -6.65
CA LEU A 136 4.33 7.67 -6.75
C LEU A 136 3.72 8.08 -5.41
N MET A 137 4.21 7.53 -4.30
CA MET A 137 3.72 7.83 -2.96
C MET A 137 4.67 8.76 -2.22
N ASP A 138 4.16 9.57 -1.31
CA ASP A 138 4.98 10.50 -0.51
C ASP A 138 5.88 9.78 0.48
N GLU A 139 5.39 8.67 1.04
CA GLU A 139 6.15 7.83 1.95
C GLU A 139 5.86 6.36 1.69
N VAL A 140 6.89 5.53 1.73
CA VAL A 140 6.82 4.08 1.67
C VAL A 140 7.77 3.48 2.71
N CYS A 141 7.22 2.74 3.66
CA CYS A 141 7.98 2.06 4.70
C CYS A 141 7.66 0.58 4.71
N PHE A 142 8.68 -0.25 4.95
CA PHE A 142 8.53 -1.70 5.12
C PHE A 142 8.81 -2.09 6.56
N GLU A 143 7.98 -2.98 7.10
CA GLU A 143 8.12 -3.55 8.43
C GLU A 143 8.10 -5.08 8.38
N GLU A 144 8.47 -5.71 9.47
CA GLU A 144 8.47 -7.18 9.62
C GLU A 144 9.19 -7.92 8.50
N ASN A 145 10.40 -7.47 8.16
CA ASN A 145 11.20 -8.04 7.07
C ASN A 145 10.45 -8.02 5.73
N GLY A 146 9.81 -6.91 5.42
CA GLY A 146 9.12 -6.71 4.15
C GLY A 146 7.71 -7.32 4.03
N LYS A 147 7.21 -7.99 5.07
CA LYS A 147 5.84 -8.53 5.07
C LYS A 147 4.77 -7.47 5.14
N VAL A 148 5.10 -6.31 5.67
CA VAL A 148 4.18 -5.17 5.78
C VAL A 148 4.76 -4.01 5.03
N VAL A 149 3.96 -3.43 4.15
CA VAL A 149 4.26 -2.15 3.52
C VAL A 149 3.23 -1.12 3.95
N HIS A 150 3.73 0.03 4.37
CA HIS A 150 2.94 1.23 4.66
C HIS A 150 3.23 2.27 3.61
N MET A 151 2.18 2.82 3.03
CA MET A 151 2.26 3.87 2.02
C MET A 151 1.39 5.05 2.44
N ARG A 152 1.88 6.26 2.23
CA ARG A 152 1.13 7.50 2.47
C ARG A 152 1.14 8.37 1.23
N LYS A 153 0.00 8.94 0.92
CA LYS A 153 -0.16 9.97 -0.11
C LYS A 153 -1.01 11.10 0.45
N ARG A 154 -0.52 12.33 0.30
CA ARG A 154 -1.29 13.54 0.57
C ARG A 154 -1.89 14.03 -0.74
N LEU A 155 -3.20 14.17 -0.76
CA LEU A 155 -3.91 14.70 -1.91
C LEU A 155 -3.81 16.22 -1.91
N GLU A 156 -3.51 16.81 -3.04
CA GLU A 156 -3.47 18.26 -3.17
C GLU A 156 -4.88 18.79 -3.40
N ALA A 157 -5.26 19.82 -2.65
CA ALA A 157 -6.49 20.54 -2.91
C ALA A 157 -6.34 21.32 -4.23
N THR A 158 -7.30 21.20 -5.10
CA THR A 158 -7.38 21.95 -6.37
C THR A 158 -7.67 23.43 -6.13
#